data_0e676089533d5da6bf87a0e8da719284
#
_entry.id   0e676089533d5da6bf87a0e8da719284
#
_cell.length_a   1.000
_cell.length_b   1.000
_cell.length_c   1.000
_cell.angle_alpha   90.00
_cell.angle_beta   90.00
_cell.angle_gamma   90.00
#
_symmetry.space_group_name_H-M   'P 1'
#
loop_
_entity.id
_entity.type
_entity.pdbx_description
1 polymer ?
#
loop_
_entity_poly.entity_id
_entity_poly.type
_entity_poly.pdbx_seq_one_letter_code
_entity_poly.pdbx_strand_id
1 'polypeptide(L)'
;MVYEMRVYTLQPGKVPEFQALIEKEALPVISKYSKLVGWWSTEVGPLNEVVHIWAYEDMNHRAQARAAQGEDPQLQAFRPKAQGMIVSQYNKIMTPASFSPLQ
;
A
#
# COMPACT_ATOMS: atom_id res chain seq x y z
N MET A 1 4.50 -16.48 6.01
CA MET A 1 4.03 -15.12 5.65
C MET A 1 5.08 -14.39 4.84
N VAL A 2 4.63 -13.56 3.92
CA VAL A 2 5.47 -12.58 3.22
C VAL A 2 4.87 -11.20 3.46
N TYR A 3 5.72 -10.19 3.45
CA TYR A 3 5.32 -8.81 3.69
C TYR A 3 5.78 -7.95 2.53
N GLU A 4 4.85 -7.17 1.99
CA GLU A 4 5.18 -6.24 0.92
C GLU A 4 5.25 -4.83 1.48
N MET A 5 6.42 -4.22 1.42
CA MET A 5 6.61 -2.81 1.75
C MET A 5 6.52 -2.00 0.46
N ARG A 6 5.68 -0.99 0.48
CA ARG A 6 5.51 -0.07 -0.65
C ARG A 6 5.85 1.34 -0.19
N VAL A 7 6.65 2.03 -0.98
CA VAL A 7 7.08 3.40 -0.67
C VAL A 7 6.72 4.28 -1.86
N TYR A 8 5.95 5.33 -1.61
CA TYR A 8 5.54 6.28 -2.64
C TYR A 8 6.07 7.66 -2.30
N THR A 9 6.66 8.33 -3.29
CA THR A 9 6.92 9.76 -3.22
C THR A 9 5.79 10.47 -3.93
N LEU A 10 5.13 11.40 -3.23
CA LEU A 10 3.97 12.11 -3.73
C LEU A 10 4.35 13.52 -4.19
N GLN A 11 3.46 14.16 -4.93
CA GLN A 11 3.59 15.57 -5.27
C GLN A 11 3.66 16.39 -3.98
N PRO A 12 4.42 17.52 -3.97
CA PRO A 12 4.57 18.33 -2.77
C PRO A 12 3.24 18.70 -2.13
N GLY A 13 3.14 18.45 -0.81
CA GLY A 13 1.95 18.80 -0.01
C GLY A 13 0.77 17.86 -0.16
N LYS A 14 0.90 16.77 -0.91
CA LYS A 14 -0.25 15.89 -1.21
C LYS A 14 -0.44 14.75 -0.21
N VAL A 15 0.43 14.59 0.79
CA VAL A 15 0.30 13.47 1.75
C VAL A 15 -1.06 13.47 2.46
N PRO A 16 -1.54 14.58 3.04
CA PRO A 16 -2.84 14.55 3.70
C PRO A 16 -3.99 14.18 2.77
N GLU A 17 -4.03 14.76 1.57
CA GLU A 17 -5.06 14.47 0.59
C GLU A 17 -5.03 13.01 0.13
N PHE A 18 -3.82 12.49 -0.12
CA PHE A 18 -3.63 11.12 -0.53
C PHE A 18 -4.10 10.14 0.55
N GLN A 19 -3.71 10.37 1.80
CA GLN A 19 -4.10 9.50 2.91
C GLN A 19 -5.61 9.53 3.16
N ALA A 20 -6.24 10.70 3.05
CA ALA A 20 -7.68 10.82 3.17
C ALA A 20 -8.40 10.04 2.07
N LEU A 21 -7.90 10.10 0.85
CA LEU A 21 -8.45 9.38 -0.30
C LEU A 21 -8.31 7.86 -0.11
N ILE A 22 -7.13 7.40 0.33
CA ILE A 22 -6.88 5.99 0.64
C ILE A 22 -7.85 5.48 1.69
N GLU A 23 -7.98 6.18 2.80
CA GLU A 23 -8.84 5.77 3.91
C GLU A 23 -10.30 5.68 3.48
N LYS A 24 -10.76 6.63 2.69
CA LYS A 24 -12.17 6.71 2.30
C LYS A 24 -12.54 5.75 1.19
N GLU A 25 -11.73 5.67 0.13
CA GLU A 25 -12.12 4.99 -1.11
C GLU A 25 -11.40 3.67 -1.36
N ALA A 26 -10.15 3.53 -0.92
CA ALA A 26 -9.34 2.36 -1.26
C ALA A 26 -9.30 1.33 -0.15
N LEU A 27 -9.00 1.76 1.08
CA LEU A 27 -8.76 0.85 2.20
C LEU A 27 -9.95 -0.08 2.50
N PRO A 28 -11.22 0.39 2.51
CA PRO A 28 -12.35 -0.50 2.76
C PRO A 28 -12.44 -1.64 1.75
N VAL A 29 -12.04 -1.41 0.51
CA VAL A 29 -12.08 -2.41 -0.56
C VAL A 29 -10.84 -3.29 -0.52
N ILE A 30 -9.66 -2.70 -0.43
CA ILE A 30 -8.39 -3.45 -0.38
C ILE A 30 -8.38 -4.43 0.80
N SER A 31 -8.96 -4.03 1.94
CA SER A 31 -9.00 -4.86 3.15
C SER A 31 -9.80 -6.15 2.97
N LYS A 32 -10.60 -6.28 1.92
CA LYS A 32 -11.28 -7.53 1.60
C LYS A 32 -10.30 -8.58 1.04
N TYR A 33 -9.20 -8.16 0.48
CA TYR A 33 -8.26 -9.01 -0.24
C TYR A 33 -6.88 -9.09 0.41
N SER A 34 -6.46 -8.02 1.09
CA SER A 34 -5.10 -7.88 1.62
C SER A 34 -5.17 -7.34 3.05
N LYS A 35 -4.19 -7.74 3.88
CA LYS A 35 -4.12 -7.29 5.26
C LYS A 35 -3.10 -6.15 5.38
N LEU A 36 -3.55 -4.99 5.82
CA LEU A 36 -2.66 -3.87 6.13
C LEU A 36 -1.97 -4.12 7.47
N VAL A 37 -0.63 -4.12 7.45
CA VAL A 37 0.17 -4.22 8.67
C VAL A 37 0.33 -2.84 9.30
N GLY A 38 0.62 -1.82 8.48
CA GLY A 38 0.74 -0.46 8.95
C GLY A 38 0.92 0.52 7.82
N TRP A 39 0.67 1.80 8.13
CA TRP A 39 0.79 2.90 7.18
C TRP A 39 1.43 4.08 7.89
N TRP A 40 2.48 4.64 7.29
CA TRP A 40 3.22 5.77 7.84
C TRP A 40 3.44 6.84 6.79
N SER A 41 3.54 8.09 7.23
CA SER A 41 4.14 9.15 6.44
C SER A 41 5.47 9.52 7.10
N THR A 42 6.46 9.92 6.29
CA THR A 42 7.78 10.28 6.82
C THR A 42 7.70 11.62 7.55
N GLU A 43 8.06 11.60 8.84
CA GLU A 43 8.07 12.80 9.67
C GLU A 43 9.36 13.61 9.45
N VAL A 44 10.50 12.92 9.48
CA VAL A 44 11.82 13.50 9.24
C VAL A 44 12.57 12.60 8.27
N GLY A 45 13.02 13.15 7.15
CA GLY A 45 13.66 12.39 6.09
C GLY A 45 13.13 12.82 4.73
N PRO A 46 13.00 11.90 3.76
CA PRO A 46 12.48 12.25 2.44
C PRO A 46 11.09 12.90 2.55
N LEU A 47 10.93 14.04 1.88
CA LEU A 47 9.69 14.82 1.93
C LEU A 47 8.61 14.13 1.07
N ASN A 48 7.35 14.32 1.48
CA ASN A 48 6.17 13.87 0.71
C ASN A 48 6.13 12.35 0.48
N GLU A 49 6.60 11.60 1.46
CA GLU A 49 6.74 10.14 1.34
C GLU A 49 5.74 9.41 2.24
N VAL A 50 5.12 8.36 1.72
CA VAL A 50 4.32 7.42 2.51
C VAL A 50 4.91 6.02 2.37
N VAL A 51 4.84 5.26 3.48
CA VAL A 51 5.33 3.89 3.56
C VAL A 51 4.20 3.02 4.11
N HIS A 52 3.88 1.93 3.41
CA HIS A 52 2.87 1.01 3.92
C HIS A 52 3.29 -0.44 3.70
N ILE A 53 2.85 -1.31 4.59
CA ILE A 53 3.23 -2.72 4.59
C ILE A 53 1.97 -3.58 4.59
N TRP A 54 1.94 -4.55 3.69
CA TRP A 54 0.83 -5.49 3.50
C TRP A 54 1.33 -6.91 3.76
N ALA A 55 0.50 -7.74 4.39
CA ALA A 55 0.85 -9.13 4.70
C ALA A 55 0.04 -10.09 3.83
N TYR A 56 0.72 -11.13 3.36
CA TYR A 56 0.11 -12.24 2.61
C TYR A 56 0.64 -13.56 3.16
N GLU A 57 -0.16 -14.62 3.02
CA GLU A 57 0.28 -15.94 3.47
C GLU A 57 1.48 -16.43 2.67
N ASP A 58 1.48 -16.18 1.35
CA ASP A 58 2.56 -16.52 0.44
C ASP A 58 2.41 -15.68 -0.84
N MET A 59 3.30 -15.88 -1.81
CA MET A 59 3.27 -15.14 -3.07
C MET A 59 2.06 -15.49 -3.93
N ASN A 60 1.54 -16.70 -3.82
CA ASN A 60 0.34 -17.11 -4.54
C ASN A 60 -0.89 -16.35 -4.01
N HIS A 61 -1.02 -16.25 -2.70
CA HIS A 61 -2.08 -15.45 -2.06
C HIS A 61 -2.00 -13.99 -2.52
N ARG A 62 -0.77 -13.43 -2.56
CA ARG A 62 -0.56 -12.08 -3.05
C ARG A 62 -1.03 -11.91 -4.50
N ALA A 63 -0.68 -12.85 -5.36
CA ALA A 63 -1.08 -12.79 -6.77
C ALA A 63 -2.60 -12.82 -6.93
N GLN A 64 -3.28 -13.69 -6.17
CA GLN A 64 -4.74 -13.78 -6.18
C GLN A 64 -5.38 -12.49 -5.67
N ALA A 65 -4.87 -11.94 -4.57
CA ALA A 65 -5.39 -10.70 -3.99
C ALA A 65 -5.26 -9.53 -4.97
N ARG A 66 -4.11 -9.41 -5.63
CA ARG A 66 -3.86 -8.34 -6.59
C ARG A 66 -4.73 -8.48 -7.84
N ALA A 67 -4.96 -9.71 -8.30
CA ALA A 67 -5.86 -9.94 -9.43
C ALA A 67 -7.29 -9.52 -9.09
N ALA A 68 -7.77 -9.90 -7.91
CA ALA A 68 -9.11 -9.52 -7.44
C ALA A 68 -9.25 -8.00 -7.29
N GLN A 69 -8.23 -7.34 -6.74
CA GLN A 69 -8.20 -5.88 -6.64
C GLN A 69 -8.26 -5.22 -8.02
N GLY A 70 -7.54 -5.79 -9.00
CA GLY A 70 -7.52 -5.26 -10.35
C GLY A 70 -8.88 -5.29 -11.05
N GLU A 71 -9.74 -6.22 -10.66
CA GLU A 71 -11.07 -6.38 -11.23
C GLU A 71 -12.15 -5.63 -10.44
N ASP A 72 -11.84 -5.08 -9.26
CA ASP A 72 -12.80 -4.42 -8.41
C ASP A 72 -13.19 -3.04 -8.98
N PRO A 73 -14.48 -2.80 -9.28
CA PRO A 73 -14.90 -1.53 -9.89
C PRO A 73 -14.60 -0.29 -9.04
N GLN A 74 -14.65 -0.41 -7.71
CA GLN A 74 -14.36 0.71 -6.82
C GLN A 74 -12.89 1.09 -6.87
N LEU A 75 -11.99 0.11 -6.95
CA LEU A 75 -10.56 0.37 -7.09
C LEU A 75 -10.23 0.87 -8.49
N GLN A 76 -10.92 0.40 -9.52
CA GLN A 76 -10.75 0.92 -10.87
C GLN A 76 -11.11 2.41 -10.94
N ALA A 77 -12.16 2.83 -10.24
CA ALA A 77 -12.56 4.23 -10.15
C ALA A 77 -11.61 5.07 -9.30
N PHE A 78 -11.03 4.46 -8.26
CA PHE A 78 -10.08 5.13 -7.36
C PHE A 78 -8.73 5.42 -8.02
N ARG A 79 -8.18 4.48 -8.78
CA ARG A 79 -6.82 4.55 -9.32
C ARG A 79 -6.47 5.85 -10.04
N PRO A 80 -7.30 6.35 -10.98
CA PRO A 80 -6.95 7.61 -11.65
C PRO A 80 -6.81 8.79 -10.71
N LYS A 81 -7.57 8.80 -9.61
CA LYS A 81 -7.50 9.86 -8.61
C LYS A 81 -6.17 9.84 -7.87
N ALA A 82 -5.67 8.65 -7.55
CA ALA A 82 -4.42 8.48 -6.81
C ALA A 82 -3.18 8.67 -7.68
N GLN A 83 -3.22 8.19 -8.92
CA GLN A 83 -2.06 8.21 -9.82
C GLN A 83 -1.50 9.60 -10.05
N GLY A 84 -2.36 10.61 -10.16
CA GLY A 84 -1.93 11.98 -10.37
C GLY A 84 -1.13 12.58 -9.20
N MET A 85 -1.19 11.97 -8.03
CA MET A 85 -0.46 12.43 -6.85
C MET A 85 0.89 11.74 -6.68
N ILE A 86 1.14 10.64 -7.39
CA ILE A 86 2.35 9.83 -7.22
C ILE A 86 3.42 10.26 -8.20
N VAL A 87 4.60 10.66 -7.67
CA VAL A 87 5.77 11.01 -8.49
C VAL A 87 6.58 9.76 -8.80
N SER A 88 6.85 8.94 -7.78
CA SER A 88 7.60 7.70 -7.93
C SER A 88 7.17 6.70 -6.87
N GLN A 89 7.41 5.43 -7.15
CA GLN A 89 7.08 4.37 -6.21
C GLN A 89 8.04 3.20 -6.40
N TYR A 90 8.28 2.49 -5.29
CA TYR A 90 8.96 1.21 -5.33
C TYR A 90 8.38 0.30 -4.26
N ASN A 91 8.62 -0.99 -4.41
CA ASN A 91 8.18 -1.99 -3.45
C ASN A 91 9.23 -3.07 -3.29
N LYS A 92 9.13 -3.81 -2.20
CA LYS A 92 9.93 -5.02 -1.99
C LYS A 92 9.12 -6.02 -1.19
N ILE A 93 9.37 -7.28 -1.48
CA ILE A 93 8.77 -8.41 -0.76
C ILE A 93 9.81 -8.89 0.26
N MET A 94 9.37 -9.03 1.50
CA MET A 94 10.25 -9.37 2.61
C MET A 94 9.80 -10.68 3.25
N THR A 95 10.76 -11.51 3.64
CA THR A 95 10.51 -12.72 4.40
C THR A 95 11.05 -12.52 5.82
N PRO A 96 10.24 -12.78 6.87
CA PRO A 96 10.71 -12.52 8.23
C PRO A 96 11.84 -13.46 8.61
N ALA A 97 12.81 -12.91 9.36
CA ALA A 97 13.85 -13.74 9.99
C ALA A 97 13.21 -14.59 11.09
N SER A 98 13.85 -15.71 11.42
CA SER A 98 13.32 -16.63 12.45
C SER A 98 13.09 -15.97 13.81
N PHE A 99 13.86 -14.93 14.12
CA PHE A 99 13.76 -14.19 15.38
C PHE A 99 12.88 -12.96 15.30
N SER A 100 12.25 -12.68 14.15
CA SER A 100 11.38 -11.51 14.02
C SER A 100 10.11 -11.69 14.84
N PRO A 101 9.66 -10.67 15.61
CA PRO A 101 8.39 -10.73 16.31
C PRO A 101 7.21 -10.94 15.36
N LEU A 102 7.30 -10.40 14.14
CA LEU A 102 6.34 -10.62 13.07
C LEU A 102 6.82 -11.76 12.19
N GLN A 103 6.03 -12.82 12.13
CA GLN A 103 6.35 -14.00 11.31
C GLN A 103 5.45 -14.13 10.09
#